data_3d60d901eeac825eb20b46754563364f
#
_entry.id   3d60d901eeac825eb20b46754563364f
#
_cell.length_a   1.000
_cell.length_b   1.000
_cell.length_c   1.000
_cell.angle_alpha   90.00
_cell.angle_beta   90.00
_cell.angle_gamma   90.00
#
_symmetry.space_group_name_H-M   'P 1'
#
loop_
_entity.id
_entity.type
_entity.pdbx_description
1 polymer ?
#
loop_
_entity_poly.entity_id
_entity_poly.type
_entity_poly.pdbx_seq_one_letter_code
_entity_poly.pdbx_strand_id
1 'polypeptide(L)'
;MNKSLLGASLVALALVAPVAHAHEAGDILIRAGAITVNPKADSSSVKVDQGPLAGTNLGGKATMSSDTQLGLNFAYMFTSHWGIELLAATPFEHDVKIKNTALGAANGKLGTLKHLPPTLSVVYYPLDSKSVFQPYIGAGINYTWIYDEHVGGRAQEAGFSNFKAENSWGWAAQIGADYMINDKWMINAQARYIDISTKATVDNNALGQGTRAKVNVDVDPMVYMVGIGYKF
;
A
#
# COMPACT_ATOMS: atom_id res chain seq x y z
N MET A 1 -18.85 -40.44 10.39
CA MET A 1 -18.77 -39.23 9.52
C MET A 1 -19.48 -38.09 10.26
N ASN A 2 -18.74 -37.33 11.07
CA ASN A 2 -19.31 -36.18 11.79
C ASN A 2 -18.60 -34.94 11.33
N LYS A 3 -19.30 -34.04 10.63
CA LYS A 3 -18.87 -32.72 10.29
C LYS A 3 -19.13 -31.83 11.52
N SER A 4 -18.06 -31.46 12.21
CA SER A 4 -18.12 -30.46 13.28
C SER A 4 -18.28 -29.06 12.68
N LEU A 5 -19.44 -28.48 12.88
CA LEU A 5 -19.75 -27.06 12.69
C LEU A 5 -18.93 -26.25 13.71
N LEU A 6 -17.90 -25.56 13.25
CA LEU A 6 -17.27 -24.49 14.01
C LEU A 6 -18.21 -23.27 14.01
N GLY A 7 -19.03 -23.20 15.02
CA GLY A 7 -19.84 -22.02 15.33
C GLY A 7 -18.93 -20.88 15.79
N ALA A 8 -18.84 -19.83 14.99
CA ALA A 8 -18.24 -18.57 15.40
C ALA A 8 -19.15 -17.93 16.46
N SER A 9 -18.80 -18.11 17.73
CA SER A 9 -19.44 -17.37 18.84
C SER A 9 -18.92 -15.93 18.83
N LEU A 10 -19.67 -15.02 18.25
CA LEU A 10 -19.53 -13.59 18.52
C LEU A 10 -19.93 -13.37 19.97
N VAL A 11 -18.95 -13.26 20.86
CA VAL A 11 -19.17 -12.81 22.22
C VAL A 11 -19.49 -11.31 22.17
N ALA A 12 -20.76 -10.97 22.28
CA ALA A 12 -21.22 -9.62 22.53
C ALA A 12 -20.78 -9.22 23.95
N LEU A 13 -19.61 -8.63 24.12
CA LEU A 13 -19.26 -7.90 25.33
C LEU A 13 -20.03 -6.57 25.32
N ALA A 14 -21.22 -6.57 25.84
CA ALA A 14 -21.92 -5.35 26.25
C ALA A 14 -21.25 -4.84 27.55
N LEU A 15 -20.12 -4.17 27.42
CA LEU A 15 -19.57 -3.34 28.48
C LEU A 15 -20.45 -2.09 28.56
N VAL A 16 -21.01 -1.83 29.75
CA VAL A 16 -21.59 -0.54 30.09
C VAL A 16 -20.44 0.46 30.14
N ALA A 17 -20.09 1.00 28.98
CA ALA A 17 -19.10 2.05 28.85
C ALA A 17 -19.75 3.38 29.24
N PRO A 18 -19.06 4.31 29.90
CA PRO A 18 -19.48 5.70 29.99
C PRO A 18 -19.80 6.17 28.56
N VAL A 19 -20.76 7.10 28.44
CA VAL A 19 -21.18 7.63 27.13
C VAL A 19 -19.97 8.34 26.48
N ALA A 20 -19.13 7.60 25.83
CA ALA A 20 -17.99 8.15 25.09
C ALA A 20 -18.55 8.84 23.86
N HIS A 21 -18.32 10.15 23.74
CA HIS A 21 -18.59 10.88 22.52
C HIS A 21 -17.49 10.54 21.50
N ALA A 22 -17.86 9.95 20.35
CA ALA A 22 -16.93 9.59 19.33
C ALA A 22 -16.38 10.85 18.62
N HIS A 23 -16.84 11.15 17.43
CA HIS A 23 -16.28 12.25 16.65
C HIS A 23 -17.24 13.44 16.60
N GLU A 24 -16.69 14.64 16.83
CA GLU A 24 -17.42 15.91 16.75
C GLU A 24 -16.73 16.85 15.75
N ALA A 25 -17.44 17.90 15.36
CA ALA A 25 -16.85 18.95 14.51
C ALA A 25 -15.71 19.64 15.24
N GLY A 26 -14.54 19.74 14.59
CA GLY A 26 -13.33 20.33 15.16
C GLY A 26 -12.35 19.31 15.74
N ASP A 27 -12.74 18.05 15.92
CA ASP A 27 -11.84 17.02 16.43
C ASP A 27 -10.66 16.78 15.51
N ILE A 28 -9.49 16.61 16.11
CA ILE A 28 -8.28 16.14 15.46
C ILE A 28 -8.00 14.72 15.94
N LEU A 29 -7.94 13.77 15.00
CA LEU A 29 -7.67 12.38 15.29
C LEU A 29 -6.25 12.04 14.80
N ILE A 30 -5.43 11.51 15.70
CA ILE A 30 -4.10 11.02 15.37
C ILE A 30 -4.08 9.53 15.66
N ARG A 31 -3.75 8.72 14.65
CA ARG A 31 -3.65 7.26 14.78
C ARG A 31 -2.26 6.80 14.40
N ALA A 32 -1.71 5.85 15.15
CA ALA A 32 -0.42 5.24 14.90
C ALA A 32 -0.52 3.72 15.05
N GLY A 33 0.14 2.97 14.18
CA GLY A 33 0.08 1.52 14.24
C GLY A 33 0.90 0.82 13.18
N ALA A 34 0.77 -0.51 13.13
CA ALA A 34 1.37 -1.31 12.08
C ALA A 34 0.56 -1.14 10.78
N ILE A 35 1.26 -0.82 9.70
CA ILE A 35 0.69 -0.70 8.36
C ILE A 35 1.40 -1.63 7.40
N THR A 36 0.64 -2.47 6.70
CA THR A 36 1.16 -3.44 5.73
C THR A 36 0.69 -3.08 4.34
N VAL A 37 1.63 -2.93 3.40
CA VAL A 37 1.36 -2.82 1.97
C VAL A 37 1.49 -4.20 1.35
N ASN A 38 0.43 -4.67 0.71
CA ASN A 38 0.36 -5.96 0.02
C ASN A 38 0.10 -5.74 -1.48
N PRO A 39 1.15 -5.67 -2.32
CA PRO A 39 1.03 -5.47 -3.74
C PRO A 39 0.30 -6.63 -4.43
N LYS A 40 -0.62 -6.30 -5.35
CA LYS A 40 -1.21 -7.27 -6.29
C LYS A 40 -0.56 -7.21 -7.67
N ALA A 41 0.72 -6.83 -7.72
CA ALA A 41 1.42 -6.49 -8.94
C ALA A 41 1.03 -7.35 -10.16
N ASP A 42 0.35 -6.74 -11.11
CA ASP A 42 0.22 -7.23 -12.48
C ASP A 42 1.12 -6.38 -13.38
N SER A 43 1.76 -7.00 -14.34
CA SER A 43 2.69 -6.30 -15.20
C SER A 43 2.50 -6.67 -16.65
N SER A 44 2.82 -5.75 -17.55
CA SER A 44 3.04 -6.09 -18.95
C SER A 44 4.22 -7.06 -19.09
N SER A 45 4.37 -7.65 -20.26
CA SER A 45 5.62 -8.36 -20.60
C SER A 45 6.81 -7.41 -20.60
N VAL A 46 7.96 -7.90 -20.17
CA VAL A 46 9.22 -7.17 -20.25
C VAL A 46 9.62 -7.00 -21.72
N LYS A 47 9.84 -5.77 -22.15
CA LYS A 47 10.26 -5.43 -23.54
C LYS A 47 11.59 -4.71 -23.53
N VAL A 48 12.40 -4.99 -24.54
CA VAL A 48 13.61 -4.20 -24.79
C VAL A 48 13.21 -2.91 -25.51
N ASP A 49 13.50 -1.77 -24.88
CA ASP A 49 13.11 -0.44 -25.36
C ASP A 49 14.23 0.22 -26.20
N GLN A 50 15.48 -0.05 -25.84
CA GLN A 50 16.65 0.54 -26.48
C GLN A 50 17.77 -0.48 -26.68
N GLY A 51 18.68 -0.20 -27.61
CA GLY A 51 19.84 -1.01 -27.90
C GLY A 51 19.64 -1.93 -29.08
N PRO A 52 20.61 -2.84 -29.36
CA PRO A 52 20.59 -3.72 -30.52
C PRO A 52 19.36 -4.66 -30.61
N LEU A 53 18.75 -4.94 -29.48
CA LEU A 53 17.57 -5.81 -29.36
C LEU A 53 16.27 -5.03 -29.20
N ALA A 54 16.23 -3.72 -29.48
CA ALA A 54 15.05 -2.88 -29.33
C ALA A 54 13.84 -3.46 -30.07
N GLY A 55 12.65 -3.42 -29.40
CA GLY A 55 11.43 -4.00 -29.90
C GLY A 55 11.22 -5.49 -29.53
N THR A 56 12.25 -6.18 -29.02
CA THR A 56 12.12 -7.58 -28.60
C THR A 56 11.25 -7.70 -27.34
N ASN A 57 10.27 -8.59 -27.38
CA ASN A 57 9.48 -8.95 -26.21
C ASN A 57 10.14 -10.16 -25.52
N LEU A 58 10.63 -9.95 -24.31
CA LEU A 58 11.26 -10.99 -23.50
C LEU A 58 10.24 -11.84 -22.72
N GLY A 59 8.95 -11.49 -22.77
CA GLY A 59 7.94 -12.14 -21.95
C GLY A 59 8.11 -11.82 -20.46
N GLY A 60 7.61 -12.71 -19.61
CA GLY A 60 7.76 -12.61 -18.16
C GLY A 60 6.87 -11.56 -17.50
N LYS A 61 6.95 -11.53 -16.18
CA LYS A 61 6.21 -10.60 -15.33
C LYS A 61 7.06 -10.12 -14.15
N ALA A 62 6.84 -8.88 -13.74
CA ALA A 62 7.39 -8.34 -12.50
C ALA A 62 6.45 -8.65 -11.33
N THR A 63 7.01 -8.93 -10.17
CA THR A 63 6.28 -9.12 -8.90
C THR A 63 7.00 -8.40 -7.78
N MET A 64 6.27 -8.01 -6.71
CA MET A 64 6.81 -7.31 -5.55
C MET A 64 6.44 -8.05 -4.26
N SER A 65 7.30 -7.94 -3.23
CA SER A 65 7.03 -8.46 -1.89
C SER A 65 6.10 -7.52 -1.11
N SER A 66 5.42 -8.04 -0.09
CA SER A 66 4.77 -7.20 0.92
C SER A 66 5.79 -6.62 1.90
N ASP A 67 5.46 -5.50 2.53
CA ASP A 67 6.25 -4.90 3.62
C ASP A 67 5.33 -4.29 4.67
N THR A 68 5.81 -4.26 5.93
CA THR A 68 5.10 -3.73 7.09
C THR A 68 5.94 -2.68 7.80
N GLN A 69 5.35 -1.51 8.02
CA GLN A 69 6.01 -0.33 8.56
C GLN A 69 5.17 0.33 9.66
N LEU A 70 5.70 1.43 10.25
CA LEU A 70 4.92 2.31 11.13
C LEU A 70 4.04 3.21 10.28
N GLY A 71 2.72 3.12 10.46
CA GLY A 71 1.72 4.01 9.87
C GLY A 71 1.33 5.12 10.82
N LEU A 72 1.13 6.32 10.26
CA LEU A 72 0.60 7.50 10.92
C LEU A 72 -0.59 8.01 10.11
N ASN A 73 -1.68 8.30 10.81
CA ASN A 73 -2.90 8.78 10.19
C ASN A 73 -3.39 10.01 10.96
N PHE A 74 -3.60 11.11 10.25
CA PHE A 74 -4.07 12.38 10.78
C PHE A 74 -5.42 12.68 10.16
N ALA A 75 -6.46 12.90 10.97
CA ALA A 75 -7.75 13.29 10.47
C ALA A 75 -8.25 14.55 11.19
N TYR A 76 -8.97 15.39 10.45
CA TYR A 76 -9.70 16.55 10.97
C TYR A 76 -11.18 16.42 10.62
N MET A 77 -12.05 16.54 11.61
CA MET A 77 -13.49 16.40 11.46
C MET A 77 -14.13 17.77 11.18
N PHE A 78 -14.72 17.96 10.00
CA PHE A 78 -15.49 19.18 9.67
C PHE A 78 -16.87 19.17 10.35
N THR A 79 -17.45 17.99 10.46
CA THR A 79 -18.70 17.70 11.17
C THR A 79 -18.53 16.39 11.95
N SER A 80 -19.55 15.95 12.69
CA SER A 80 -19.54 14.63 13.33
C SER A 80 -19.48 13.46 12.33
N HIS A 81 -19.75 13.71 11.04
CA HIS A 81 -19.82 12.69 10.00
C HIS A 81 -18.75 12.81 8.92
N TRP A 82 -18.22 14.00 8.66
CA TRP A 82 -17.29 14.26 7.57
C TRP A 82 -15.97 14.76 8.07
N GLY A 83 -14.90 14.18 7.54
CA GLY A 83 -13.54 14.62 7.80
C GLY A 83 -12.62 14.49 6.59
N ILE A 84 -11.43 15.05 6.75
CA ILE A 84 -10.30 14.85 5.84
C ILE A 84 -9.22 14.08 6.58
N GLU A 85 -8.57 13.17 5.88
CA GLU A 85 -7.59 12.26 6.46
C GLU A 85 -6.33 12.22 5.60
N LEU A 86 -5.16 12.37 6.24
CA LEU A 86 -3.85 12.17 5.64
C LEU A 86 -3.21 10.91 6.22
N LEU A 87 -2.97 9.92 5.38
CA LEU A 87 -2.14 8.76 5.71
C LEU A 87 -0.70 9.02 5.32
N ALA A 88 0.21 8.77 6.25
CA ALA A 88 1.65 8.71 6.06
C ALA A 88 2.21 7.43 6.69
N ALA A 89 3.43 7.05 6.33
CA ALA A 89 4.12 5.91 6.92
C ALA A 89 5.64 6.12 6.86
N THR A 90 6.38 5.32 7.62
CA THR A 90 7.81 5.15 7.35
C THR A 90 8.01 4.46 6.00
N PRO A 91 9.16 4.69 5.32
CA PRO A 91 9.37 4.16 3.98
C PRO A 91 9.20 2.65 3.91
N PHE A 92 8.40 2.19 2.92
CA PHE A 92 8.29 0.77 2.59
C PHE A 92 9.44 0.36 1.69
N GLU A 93 9.93 -0.87 1.87
CA GLU A 93 10.94 -1.48 1.01
C GLU A 93 10.42 -2.78 0.41
N HIS A 94 10.52 -2.92 -0.90
CA HIS A 94 10.01 -4.07 -1.63
C HIS A 94 11.11 -4.74 -2.46
N ASP A 95 11.15 -6.07 -2.37
CA ASP A 95 11.87 -6.90 -3.32
C ASP A 95 11.12 -6.93 -4.66
N VAL A 96 11.81 -6.55 -5.73
CA VAL A 96 11.32 -6.67 -7.10
C VAL A 96 11.90 -7.93 -7.73
N LYS A 97 11.02 -8.79 -8.24
CA LYS A 97 11.39 -10.05 -8.89
C LYS A 97 10.82 -10.12 -10.29
N ILE A 98 11.59 -10.67 -11.21
CA ILE A 98 11.17 -10.98 -12.57
C ILE A 98 11.00 -12.50 -12.69
N LYS A 99 9.95 -12.94 -13.37
CA LYS A 99 9.64 -14.37 -13.57
C LYS A 99 9.27 -14.64 -15.02
N ASN A 100 9.59 -15.85 -15.48
CA ASN A 100 9.15 -16.39 -16.77
C ASN A 100 9.55 -15.56 -18.01
N THR A 101 10.71 -14.89 -17.97
CA THR A 101 11.28 -14.30 -19.19
C THR A 101 11.98 -15.36 -20.05
N ALA A 102 12.07 -15.10 -21.34
CA ALA A 102 12.86 -15.94 -22.29
C ALA A 102 14.35 -15.99 -21.91
N LEU A 103 14.87 -14.98 -21.20
CA LEU A 103 16.22 -14.94 -20.68
C LEU A 103 16.27 -15.51 -19.27
N GLY A 104 16.65 -16.77 -19.11
CA GLY A 104 16.69 -17.45 -17.82
C GLY A 104 17.51 -16.70 -16.75
N ALA A 105 18.62 -16.05 -17.14
CA ALA A 105 19.44 -15.24 -16.25
C ALA A 105 18.73 -13.98 -15.70
N ALA A 106 17.69 -13.48 -16.37
CA ALA A 106 16.89 -12.35 -15.94
C ALA A 106 15.84 -12.73 -14.88
N ASN A 107 15.56 -14.03 -14.67
CA ASN A 107 14.58 -14.49 -13.72
C ASN A 107 15.16 -14.50 -12.30
N GLY A 108 14.37 -14.04 -11.33
CA GLY A 108 14.73 -13.99 -9.92
C GLY A 108 14.61 -12.58 -9.34
N LYS A 109 15.31 -12.32 -8.24
CA LYS A 109 15.35 -10.99 -7.63
C LYS A 109 16.16 -10.05 -8.51
N LEU A 110 15.49 -9.01 -9.04
CA LEU A 110 16.13 -7.93 -9.79
C LEU A 110 16.81 -6.94 -8.85
N GLY A 111 16.13 -6.58 -7.77
CA GLY A 111 16.61 -5.58 -6.84
C GLY A 111 15.59 -5.20 -5.77
N THR A 112 15.79 -4.03 -5.18
CA THR A 112 14.90 -3.43 -4.19
C THR A 112 14.57 -2.00 -4.60
N LEU A 113 13.45 -1.50 -4.11
CA LEU A 113 13.08 -0.10 -4.17
C LEU A 113 12.39 0.32 -2.87
N LYS A 114 12.48 1.61 -2.55
CA LYS A 114 11.69 2.21 -1.46
C LYS A 114 10.62 3.13 -2.02
N HIS A 115 9.52 3.23 -1.29
CA HIS A 115 8.47 4.17 -1.64
C HIS A 115 7.76 4.75 -0.41
N LEU A 116 7.17 5.92 -0.63
CA LEU A 116 6.28 6.61 0.32
C LEU A 116 4.96 6.92 -0.42
N PRO A 117 3.82 6.35 -0.02
CA PRO A 117 2.53 6.58 -0.64
C PRO A 117 1.62 7.49 0.21
N PRO A 118 1.93 8.78 0.47
CA PRO A 118 1.01 9.65 1.16
C PRO A 118 -0.33 9.68 0.43
N THR A 119 -1.41 9.59 1.22
CA THR A 119 -2.77 9.53 0.68
C THR A 119 -3.66 10.53 1.43
N LEU A 120 -4.29 11.43 0.70
CA LEU A 120 -5.25 12.39 1.21
C LEU A 120 -6.66 11.93 0.84
N SER A 121 -7.53 11.75 1.83
CA SER A 121 -8.88 11.21 1.65
C SER A 121 -9.93 12.06 2.33
N VAL A 122 -11.12 12.10 1.78
CA VAL A 122 -12.34 12.50 2.50
C VAL A 122 -12.93 11.24 3.10
N VAL A 123 -13.34 11.32 4.36
CA VAL A 123 -13.91 10.19 5.13
C VAL A 123 -15.30 10.54 5.61
N TYR A 124 -16.17 9.52 5.63
CA TYR A 124 -17.55 9.62 6.08
C TYR A 124 -17.85 8.58 7.14
N TYR A 125 -18.36 9.04 8.28
CA TYR A 125 -18.78 8.25 9.44
C TYR A 125 -20.31 8.22 9.49
N PRO A 126 -20.96 7.09 9.19
CA PRO A 126 -22.43 7.03 9.07
C PRO A 126 -23.17 7.00 10.42
N LEU A 127 -22.50 6.69 11.53
CA LEU A 127 -23.16 6.53 12.82
C LEU A 127 -23.14 7.82 13.64
N ASP A 128 -24.08 7.90 14.59
CA ASP A 128 -24.16 8.99 15.56
C ASP A 128 -22.89 9.05 16.43
N SER A 129 -22.45 10.27 16.79
CA SER A 129 -21.28 10.51 17.64
C SER A 129 -21.35 9.88 19.04
N LYS A 130 -22.53 9.43 19.48
CA LYS A 130 -22.71 8.68 20.73
C LYS A 130 -22.36 7.20 20.63
N SER A 131 -22.13 6.68 19.42
CA SER A 131 -21.74 5.29 19.23
C SER A 131 -20.24 5.12 19.53
N VAL A 132 -19.89 4.18 20.38
CA VAL A 132 -18.49 3.82 20.66
C VAL A 132 -17.81 3.12 19.47
N PHE A 133 -18.58 2.56 18.54
CA PHE A 133 -18.12 1.95 17.32
C PHE A 133 -18.43 2.86 16.14
N GLN A 134 -17.40 3.33 15.47
CA GLN A 134 -17.46 4.30 14.37
C GLN A 134 -16.88 3.70 13.08
N PRO A 135 -17.67 2.96 12.31
CA PRO A 135 -17.25 2.56 10.99
C PRO A 135 -17.18 3.77 10.06
N TYR A 136 -16.28 3.73 9.09
CA TYR A 136 -16.16 4.78 8.08
C TYR A 136 -15.78 4.24 6.73
N ILE A 137 -16.09 5.02 5.72
CA ILE A 137 -15.64 4.84 4.33
C ILE A 137 -14.94 6.12 3.89
N GLY A 138 -14.06 6.00 2.91
CA GLY A 138 -13.38 7.17 2.37
C GLY A 138 -12.88 6.94 0.96
N ALA A 139 -12.66 8.05 0.27
CA ALA A 139 -12.05 8.09 -1.03
C ALA A 139 -11.09 9.28 -1.12
N GLY A 140 -10.04 9.14 -1.92
CA GLY A 140 -9.01 10.17 -1.98
C GLY A 140 -8.05 10.02 -3.14
N ILE A 141 -7.00 10.81 -3.06
CA ILE A 141 -5.89 10.83 -4.01
C ILE A 141 -4.61 10.37 -3.32
N ASN A 142 -3.82 9.64 -4.05
CA ASN A 142 -2.51 9.13 -3.63
C ASN A 142 -1.43 9.71 -4.53
N TYR A 143 -0.29 10.04 -3.93
CA TYR A 143 0.96 10.25 -4.64
C TYR A 143 1.99 9.26 -4.10
N THR A 144 2.47 8.36 -4.93
CA THR A 144 3.53 7.41 -4.56
C THR A 144 4.87 7.91 -5.06
N TRP A 145 5.72 8.31 -4.12
CA TRP A 145 7.11 8.65 -4.41
C TRP A 145 7.98 7.41 -4.29
N ILE A 146 8.59 7.00 -5.43
CA ILE A 146 9.49 5.84 -5.53
C ILE A 146 10.93 6.35 -5.59
N TYR A 147 11.81 5.74 -4.84
CA TYR A 147 13.21 6.13 -4.73
C TYR A 147 14.07 4.98 -4.19
N ASP A 148 15.38 5.21 -4.09
CA ASP A 148 16.35 4.25 -3.54
C ASP A 148 16.30 2.88 -4.24
N GLU A 149 16.22 2.92 -5.59
CA GLU A 149 16.17 1.72 -6.41
C GLU A 149 17.58 1.14 -6.56
N HIS A 150 17.75 -0.11 -6.15
CA HIS A 150 19.02 -0.84 -6.21
C HIS A 150 18.87 -2.13 -7.00
N VAL A 151 19.84 -2.40 -7.86
CA VAL A 151 19.98 -3.71 -8.53
C VAL A 151 20.65 -4.68 -7.55
N GLY A 152 20.07 -5.87 -7.37
CA GLY A 152 20.64 -6.90 -6.51
C GLY A 152 21.92 -7.50 -7.08
N GLY A 153 22.85 -7.98 -6.22
CA GLY A 153 24.16 -8.46 -6.62
C GLY A 153 24.13 -9.51 -7.73
N ARG A 154 23.25 -10.53 -7.63
CA ARG A 154 23.09 -11.54 -8.69
C ARG A 154 22.64 -10.94 -10.04
N ALA A 155 21.78 -9.93 -10.00
CA ALA A 155 21.37 -9.24 -11.22
C ALA A 155 22.50 -8.37 -11.77
N GLN A 156 23.31 -7.75 -10.92
CA GLN A 156 24.53 -7.02 -11.34
C GLN A 156 25.52 -7.96 -12.02
N GLU A 157 25.77 -9.14 -11.46
CA GLU A 157 26.61 -10.18 -12.07
C GLU A 157 26.09 -10.63 -13.45
N ALA A 158 24.77 -10.60 -13.66
CA ALA A 158 24.13 -10.85 -14.95
C ALA A 158 24.12 -9.63 -15.89
N GLY A 159 24.81 -8.52 -15.52
CA GLY A 159 24.97 -7.31 -16.33
C GLY A 159 23.88 -6.27 -16.18
N PHE A 160 22.94 -6.44 -15.25
CA PHE A 160 21.90 -5.45 -14.99
C PHE A 160 22.42 -4.26 -14.17
N SER A 161 21.96 -3.06 -14.52
CA SER A 161 22.31 -1.79 -13.87
C SER A 161 21.20 -0.76 -14.05
N ASN A 162 21.30 0.39 -13.39
CA ASN A 162 20.40 1.54 -13.56
C ASN A 162 18.90 1.19 -13.45
N PHE A 163 18.55 0.42 -12.44
CA PHE A 163 17.14 0.16 -12.14
C PHE A 163 16.45 1.46 -11.72
N LYS A 164 15.33 1.81 -12.36
CA LYS A 164 14.51 2.99 -12.08
C LYS A 164 13.04 2.65 -12.18
N ALA A 165 12.23 3.31 -11.34
CA ALA A 165 10.78 3.25 -11.39
C ALA A 165 10.20 4.67 -11.30
N GLU A 166 9.16 4.95 -12.08
CA GLU A 166 8.51 6.27 -12.11
C GLU A 166 7.55 6.43 -10.92
N ASN A 167 7.43 7.67 -10.40
CA ASN A 167 6.43 8.02 -9.40
C ASN A 167 5.02 7.85 -9.98
N SER A 168 4.03 7.67 -9.10
CA SER A 168 2.65 7.43 -9.49
C SER A 168 1.68 8.40 -8.81
N TRP A 169 0.68 8.85 -9.55
CA TRP A 169 -0.53 9.45 -9.03
C TRP A 169 -1.69 8.49 -9.25
N GLY A 170 -2.54 8.34 -8.25
CA GLY A 170 -3.70 7.49 -8.35
C GLY A 170 -4.80 7.87 -7.38
N TRP A 171 -5.91 7.16 -7.44
CA TRP A 171 -7.00 7.28 -6.48
C TRP A 171 -6.87 6.23 -5.38
N ALA A 172 -7.57 6.46 -4.28
CA ALA A 172 -7.65 5.50 -3.18
C ALA A 172 -9.09 5.39 -2.68
N ALA A 173 -9.46 4.20 -2.23
CA ALA A 173 -10.70 3.96 -1.51
C ALA A 173 -10.41 3.19 -0.23
N GLN A 174 -11.15 3.48 0.83
CA GLN A 174 -10.92 2.86 2.14
C GLN A 174 -12.20 2.55 2.87
N ILE A 175 -12.11 1.55 3.72
CA ILE A 175 -13.06 1.25 4.80
C ILE A 175 -12.28 1.11 6.09
N GLY A 176 -12.88 1.48 7.20
CA GLY A 176 -12.26 1.31 8.50
C GLY A 176 -13.26 1.45 9.62
N ALA A 177 -12.78 1.30 10.84
CA ALA A 177 -13.56 1.54 12.02
C ALA A 177 -12.67 2.01 13.18
N ASP A 178 -13.18 2.96 13.94
CA ASP A 178 -12.68 3.33 15.25
C ASP A 178 -13.55 2.68 16.33
N TYR A 179 -12.92 2.10 17.34
CA TYR A 179 -13.57 1.66 18.55
C TYR A 179 -13.09 2.51 19.72
N MET A 180 -13.96 3.36 20.25
CA MET A 180 -13.64 4.26 21.35
C MET A 180 -13.49 3.48 22.66
N ILE A 181 -12.31 3.55 23.27
CA ILE A 181 -12.04 2.97 24.59
C ILE A 181 -12.58 3.92 25.68
N ASN A 182 -12.45 5.21 25.43
CA ASN A 182 -12.97 6.31 26.21
C ASN A 182 -13.13 7.55 25.31
N ASP A 183 -13.40 8.73 25.86
CA ASP A 183 -13.64 9.96 25.09
C ASP A 183 -12.43 10.40 24.23
N LYS A 184 -11.24 9.88 24.48
CA LYS A 184 -10.00 10.30 23.81
C LYS A 184 -9.28 9.18 23.09
N TRP A 185 -9.27 7.97 23.63
CA TRP A 185 -8.51 6.86 23.09
C TRP A 185 -9.37 5.92 22.25
N MET A 186 -8.84 5.48 21.15
CA MET A 186 -9.51 4.54 20.25
C MET A 186 -8.56 3.46 19.75
N ILE A 187 -9.11 2.31 19.37
CA ILE A 187 -8.48 1.33 18.51
C ILE A 187 -8.99 1.56 17.10
N ASN A 188 -8.10 1.57 16.12
CA ASN A 188 -8.45 1.71 14.71
C ASN A 188 -8.03 0.47 13.93
N ALA A 189 -8.87 0.06 13.00
CA ALA A 189 -8.54 -0.88 11.94
C ALA A 189 -9.06 -0.38 10.61
N GLN A 190 -8.23 -0.43 9.55
CA GLN A 190 -8.61 0.02 8.22
C GLN A 190 -8.00 -0.85 7.12
N ALA A 191 -8.71 -0.91 6.01
CA ALA A 191 -8.26 -1.48 4.77
C ALA A 191 -8.43 -0.45 3.65
N ARG A 192 -7.41 -0.31 2.80
CA ARG A 192 -7.38 0.67 1.71
C ARG A 192 -6.88 0.01 0.44
N TYR A 193 -7.55 0.28 -0.66
CA TYR A 193 -7.06 0.06 -2.01
C TYR A 193 -6.44 1.35 -2.52
N ILE A 194 -5.29 1.26 -3.19
CA ILE A 194 -4.62 2.38 -3.83
C ILE A 194 -4.32 1.99 -5.28
N ASP A 195 -4.72 2.82 -6.21
CA ASP A 195 -4.37 2.71 -7.63
C ASP A 195 -2.94 3.23 -7.80
N ILE A 196 -1.99 2.35 -8.15
CA ILE A 196 -0.57 2.69 -8.35
C ILE A 196 -0.08 2.02 -9.62
N SER A 197 0.20 2.82 -10.64
CA SER A 197 0.81 2.37 -11.89
C SER A 197 2.18 3.01 -12.07
N THR A 198 3.20 2.21 -12.36
CA THR A 198 4.56 2.68 -12.57
C THR A 198 5.19 2.06 -13.80
N LYS A 199 6.14 2.76 -14.39
CA LYS A 199 7.00 2.22 -15.43
C LYS A 199 8.39 2.00 -14.87
N ALA A 200 8.82 0.74 -14.87
CA ALA A 200 10.15 0.34 -14.45
C ALA A 200 11.05 0.12 -15.65
N THR A 201 12.30 0.56 -15.52
CA THR A 201 13.36 0.40 -16.51
C THR A 201 14.62 -0.14 -15.87
N VAL A 202 15.40 -0.91 -16.64
CA VAL A 202 16.69 -1.43 -16.21
C VAL A 202 17.60 -1.58 -17.43
N ASP A 203 18.87 -1.23 -17.27
CA ASP A 203 19.89 -1.39 -18.33
C ASP A 203 20.56 -2.75 -18.21
N ASN A 204 20.95 -3.33 -19.36
CA ASN A 204 21.76 -4.54 -19.40
C ASN A 204 22.74 -4.51 -20.60
N ASN A 205 23.97 -4.10 -20.34
CA ASN A 205 25.01 -4.00 -21.35
C ASN A 205 25.58 -5.36 -21.81
N ALA A 206 25.36 -6.45 -21.07
CA ALA A 206 25.75 -7.79 -21.50
C ALA A 206 24.92 -8.29 -22.70
N LEU A 207 23.71 -7.75 -22.91
CA LEU A 207 22.86 -8.00 -24.08
C LEU A 207 23.15 -7.08 -25.26
N GLY A 208 24.22 -6.29 -25.18
CA GLY A 208 24.61 -5.27 -26.14
C GLY A 208 24.60 -3.89 -25.51
N GLN A 209 25.59 -3.07 -25.91
CA GLN A 209 25.80 -1.74 -25.37
C GLN A 209 24.54 -0.86 -25.56
N GLY A 210 24.11 -0.20 -24.48
CA GLY A 210 22.93 0.66 -24.47
C GLY A 210 21.59 -0.08 -24.45
N THR A 211 21.58 -1.39 -24.17
CA THR A 211 20.33 -2.15 -24.03
C THR A 211 19.59 -1.75 -22.77
N ARG A 212 18.34 -1.30 -22.92
CA ARG A 212 17.41 -0.98 -21.83
C ARG A 212 16.13 -1.78 -21.99
N ALA A 213 15.73 -2.46 -20.92
CA ALA A 213 14.44 -3.10 -20.82
C ALA A 213 13.45 -2.23 -20.04
N LYS A 214 12.18 -2.33 -20.38
CA LYS A 214 11.06 -1.67 -19.67
C LYS A 214 9.89 -2.61 -19.41
N VAL A 215 9.15 -2.30 -18.37
CA VAL A 215 7.91 -2.99 -17.99
C VAL A 215 6.97 -1.99 -17.35
N ASN A 216 5.70 -2.01 -17.73
CA ASN A 216 4.65 -1.29 -17.00
C ASN A 216 4.10 -2.23 -15.92
N VAL A 217 3.94 -1.71 -14.71
CA VAL A 217 3.50 -2.46 -13.55
C VAL A 217 2.34 -1.73 -12.88
N ASP A 218 1.19 -2.38 -12.82
CA ASP A 218 0.06 -1.98 -12.01
C ASP A 218 0.22 -2.69 -10.66
N VAL A 219 0.56 -1.93 -9.63
CA VAL A 219 0.91 -2.47 -8.30
C VAL A 219 -0.34 -2.72 -7.48
N ASP A 220 -1.29 -1.81 -7.56
CA ASP A 220 -2.65 -1.84 -7.01
C ASP A 220 -2.75 -2.52 -5.63
N PRO A 221 -1.99 -2.03 -4.64
CA PRO A 221 -1.89 -2.72 -3.35
C PRO A 221 -3.18 -2.63 -2.54
N MET A 222 -3.41 -3.68 -1.76
CA MET A 222 -4.22 -3.57 -0.56
C MET A 222 -3.32 -3.17 0.61
N VAL A 223 -3.74 -2.13 1.31
CA VAL A 223 -3.04 -1.59 2.49
C VAL A 223 -3.91 -1.81 3.72
N TYR A 224 -3.35 -2.44 4.74
CA TYR A 224 -4.03 -2.73 5.99
C TYR A 224 -3.31 -2.02 7.12
N MET A 225 -4.05 -1.36 8.00
CA MET A 225 -3.48 -0.74 9.20
C MET A 225 -4.31 -1.11 10.41
N VAL A 226 -3.61 -1.43 11.50
CA VAL A 226 -4.20 -1.61 12.84
C VAL A 226 -3.35 -0.82 13.83
N GLY A 227 -4.01 -0.04 14.67
CA GLY A 227 -3.29 0.82 15.61
C GLY A 227 -4.17 1.39 16.70
N ILE A 228 -3.58 2.28 17.46
CA ILE A 228 -4.24 3.10 18.46
C ILE A 228 -4.37 4.53 17.97
N GLY A 229 -5.42 5.22 18.41
CA GLY A 229 -5.65 6.60 18.08
C GLY A 229 -5.97 7.43 19.30
N TYR A 230 -5.73 8.72 19.17
CA TYR A 230 -6.05 9.73 20.17
C TYR A 230 -6.82 10.88 19.51
N LYS A 231 -7.86 11.32 20.21
CA LYS A 231 -8.73 12.43 19.84
C LYS A 231 -8.38 13.67 20.71
N PHE A 232 -8.09 14.78 20.06
CA PHE A 232 -7.79 16.07 20.65
C PHE A 232 -9.00 16.98 20.60
#